data_8b8d7899fd4f45db561771236bd13b66
#
_entry.id   8b8d7899fd4f45db561771236bd13b66
#
_cell.length_a   1.000
_cell.length_b   1.000
_cell.length_c   1.000
_cell.angle_alpha   90.00
_cell.angle_beta   90.00
_cell.angle_gamma   90.00
#
_symmetry.space_group_name_H-M   'P 1'
#
loop_
_entity.id
_entity.type
_entity.pdbx_description
1 polymer ?
#
loop_
_entity_poly.entity_id
_entity_poly.type
_entity_poly.pdbx_seq_one_letter_code
_entity_poly.pdbx_strand_id
1 'polypeptide(L)'
;METSNTDNWKETTFLANVAKDLMVRFGKDMTNVTVVFPNKRARLFLNEEFLTLTDSPMWAPEYATIAELFGRIVGENVMEPIPAVCTLYNIYKVLMGDKAETLDMFWGWGEIIISDFDDIDKHLVNADALFLNAKELGDMESLNFLTDNQREALEQFFGSFQGEHRTRLQERFSELWGIMPDLYHRLKNGMPEGTQPYQGALERKAVEDKEL
;
A
#
# COMPACT_ATOMS: atom_id res chain seq x y z
N MET A 1 54.90 11.93 25.69
CA MET A 1 54.01 12.76 24.87
C MET A 1 53.16 11.83 24.05
N GLU A 2 52.03 11.46 24.60
CA GLU A 2 51.03 10.62 23.94
C GLU A 2 50.21 11.48 23.02
N THR A 3 50.32 11.25 21.72
CA THR A 3 49.41 11.83 20.74
C THR A 3 48.10 11.04 20.77
N SER A 4 47.08 11.63 21.37
CA SER A 4 45.73 11.13 21.37
C SER A 4 45.20 11.07 19.92
N ASN A 5 45.11 9.87 19.43
CA ASN A 5 44.41 9.56 18.16
C ASN A 5 42.90 9.67 18.44
N THR A 6 42.35 10.85 18.29
CA THR A 6 40.90 11.04 18.29
C THR A 6 40.38 10.52 16.94
N ASP A 7 40.07 9.22 16.91
CA ASP A 7 39.34 8.60 15.82
C ASP A 7 38.01 9.34 15.61
N ASN A 8 38.01 10.15 14.57
CA ASN A 8 36.87 10.91 14.12
C ASN A 8 35.89 9.93 13.44
N TRP A 9 35.05 9.28 14.24
CA TRP A 9 33.89 8.51 13.76
C TRP A 9 32.88 9.49 13.16
N LYS A 10 33.16 10.02 11.97
CA LYS A 10 32.10 10.52 11.11
C LYS A 10 31.24 9.31 10.83
N GLU A 11 30.07 9.22 11.48
CA GLU A 11 29.04 8.27 11.12
C GLU A 11 28.79 8.42 9.63
N THR A 12 29.27 7.46 8.83
CA THR A 12 28.99 7.44 7.40
C THR A 12 27.52 7.14 7.26
N THR A 13 26.79 8.00 6.56
CA THR A 13 25.36 7.81 6.32
C THR A 13 25.15 6.51 5.54
N PHE A 14 23.96 5.91 5.68
CA PHE A 14 23.60 4.72 4.90
C PHE A 14 23.81 4.96 3.39
N LEU A 15 23.37 6.11 2.87
CA LEU A 15 23.50 6.46 1.45
C LEU A 15 24.97 6.68 1.04
N ALA A 16 25.83 7.20 1.92
CA ALA A 16 27.26 7.27 1.66
C ALA A 16 27.89 5.88 1.47
N ASN A 17 27.47 4.89 2.26
CA ASN A 17 27.93 3.52 2.10
C ASN A 17 27.41 2.89 0.81
N VAL A 18 26.14 3.13 0.45
CA VAL A 18 25.55 2.70 -0.81
C VAL A 18 26.30 3.30 -2.00
N ALA A 19 26.59 4.62 -1.97
CA ALA A 19 27.34 5.29 -3.03
C ALA A 19 28.76 4.68 -3.22
N LYS A 20 29.46 4.43 -2.10
CA LYS A 20 30.78 3.77 -2.13
C LYS A 20 30.71 2.35 -2.73
N ASP A 21 29.72 1.56 -2.31
CA ASP A 21 29.56 0.19 -2.80
C ASP A 21 29.25 0.18 -4.32
N LEU A 22 28.37 1.07 -4.78
CA LEU A 22 28.05 1.24 -6.19
C LEU A 22 29.29 1.65 -7.01
N MET A 23 30.07 2.61 -6.51
CA MET A 23 31.31 3.04 -7.17
C MET A 23 32.35 1.92 -7.23
N VAL A 24 32.45 1.09 -6.20
CA VAL A 24 33.36 -0.07 -6.19
C VAL A 24 32.95 -1.14 -7.19
N ARG A 25 31.64 -1.41 -7.31
CA ARG A 25 31.12 -2.48 -8.18
C ARG A 25 31.03 -2.08 -9.65
N PHE A 26 30.60 -0.86 -9.92
CA PHE A 26 30.24 -0.42 -11.29
C PHE A 26 31.15 0.69 -11.83
N GLY A 27 32.00 1.28 -10.99
CA GLY A 27 32.85 2.40 -11.38
C GLY A 27 32.06 3.68 -11.68
N LYS A 28 32.50 4.41 -12.73
CA LYS A 28 31.90 5.72 -13.11
C LYS A 28 30.83 5.63 -14.18
N ASP A 29 30.62 4.47 -14.77
CA ASP A 29 29.56 4.23 -15.75
C ASP A 29 28.51 3.30 -15.16
N MET A 30 27.43 3.90 -14.70
CA MET A 30 26.29 3.19 -14.10
C MET A 30 25.03 3.25 -14.98
N THR A 31 25.18 3.48 -16.28
CA THR A 31 24.05 3.58 -17.23
C THR A 31 23.16 2.33 -17.26
N ASN A 32 23.73 1.17 -16.93
CA ASN A 32 23.02 -0.12 -16.88
C ASN A 32 22.61 -0.52 -15.45
N VAL A 33 22.69 0.39 -14.50
CA VAL A 33 22.33 0.15 -13.10
C VAL A 33 21.05 0.91 -12.76
N THR A 34 20.06 0.23 -12.23
CA THR A 34 18.86 0.87 -11.69
C THR A 34 18.88 0.79 -10.17
N VAL A 35 18.80 1.94 -9.50
CA VAL A 35 18.68 2.02 -8.05
C VAL A 35 17.22 2.30 -7.68
N VAL A 36 16.64 1.39 -6.89
CA VAL A 36 15.24 1.47 -6.50
C VAL A 36 15.12 2.02 -5.09
N PHE A 37 14.25 3.02 -4.91
CA PHE A 37 14.00 3.67 -3.64
C PHE A 37 12.54 3.58 -3.23
N PRO A 38 12.24 3.64 -1.92
CA PRO A 38 10.87 3.76 -1.45
C PRO A 38 10.21 5.12 -1.79
N ASN A 39 11.02 6.16 -2.03
CA ASN A 39 10.51 7.50 -2.40
C ASN A 39 11.50 8.25 -3.31
N LYS A 40 10.98 9.21 -4.07
CA LYS A 40 11.75 9.98 -5.06
C LYS A 40 12.84 10.90 -4.46
N ARG A 41 12.76 11.24 -3.18
CA ARG A 41 13.70 12.20 -2.56
C ARG A 41 15.07 11.56 -2.30
N ALA A 42 15.12 10.26 -2.02
CA ALA A 42 16.36 9.56 -1.69
C ALA A 42 17.42 9.65 -2.79
N ARG A 43 17.02 9.77 -4.07
CA ARG A 43 17.93 9.96 -5.19
C ARG A 43 18.76 11.24 -5.08
N LEU A 44 18.18 12.31 -4.53
CA LEU A 44 18.90 13.59 -4.39
C LEU A 44 20.07 13.45 -3.44
N PHE A 45 19.85 12.82 -2.29
CA PHE A 45 20.88 12.56 -1.29
C PHE A 45 21.94 11.57 -1.80
N LEU A 46 21.54 10.54 -2.54
CA LEU A 46 22.51 9.63 -3.15
C LEU A 46 23.40 10.35 -4.18
N ASN A 47 22.83 11.25 -4.99
CA ASN A 47 23.62 12.07 -5.91
C ASN A 47 24.61 12.98 -5.18
N GLU A 48 24.21 13.58 -4.06
CA GLU A 48 25.14 14.39 -3.22
C GLU A 48 26.31 13.55 -2.72
N GLU A 49 26.06 12.32 -2.29
CA GLU A 49 27.12 11.40 -1.86
C GLU A 49 28.07 11.02 -3.02
N PHE A 50 27.56 10.80 -4.23
CA PHE A 50 28.42 10.56 -5.40
C PHE A 50 29.33 11.77 -5.68
N LEU A 51 28.84 13.00 -5.55
CA LEU A 51 29.65 14.21 -5.71
C LEU A 51 30.79 14.32 -4.71
N THR A 52 30.65 13.70 -3.53
CA THR A 52 31.76 13.66 -2.54
C THR A 52 32.82 12.61 -2.85
N LEU A 53 32.49 11.63 -3.69
CA LEU A 53 33.36 10.48 -4.00
C LEU A 53 34.19 10.67 -5.26
N THR A 54 33.82 11.61 -6.16
CA THR A 54 34.53 11.81 -7.41
C THR A 54 34.54 13.27 -7.86
N ASP A 55 35.71 13.75 -8.31
CA ASP A 55 35.88 15.08 -8.91
C ASP A 55 35.76 15.07 -10.44
N SER A 56 35.48 13.92 -11.03
CA SER A 56 35.40 13.76 -12.47
C SER A 56 34.00 13.34 -12.91
N PRO A 57 33.59 13.65 -14.16
CA PRO A 57 32.30 13.25 -14.67
C PRO A 57 32.02 11.75 -14.54
N MET A 58 30.77 11.40 -14.16
CA MET A 58 30.28 10.03 -14.09
C MET A 58 28.89 9.94 -14.73
N TRP A 59 28.53 8.75 -15.19
CA TRP A 59 27.18 8.44 -15.60
C TRP A 59 26.41 7.87 -14.41
N ALA A 60 25.45 8.63 -13.91
CA ALA A 60 24.64 8.21 -12.78
C ALA A 60 23.77 6.98 -13.14
N PRO A 61 23.39 6.17 -12.15
CA PRO A 61 22.44 5.10 -12.37
C PRO A 61 21.05 5.65 -12.69
N GLU A 62 20.23 4.81 -13.30
CA GLU A 62 18.80 5.07 -13.39
C GLU A 62 18.16 4.98 -12.00
N TYR A 63 17.19 5.85 -11.72
CA TYR A 63 16.47 5.87 -10.46
C TYR A 63 15.01 5.52 -10.67
N ALA A 64 14.52 4.60 -9.84
CA ALA A 64 13.11 4.24 -9.82
C ALA A 64 12.59 4.19 -8.38
N THR A 65 11.32 4.44 -8.19
CA THR A 65 10.62 4.04 -6.96
C THR A 65 10.16 2.58 -7.09
N ILE A 66 9.81 1.97 -5.95
CA ILE A 66 9.21 0.62 -5.93
C ILE A 66 7.97 0.60 -6.83
N ALA A 67 7.11 1.61 -6.73
CA ALA A 67 5.92 1.74 -7.57
C ALA A 67 6.25 1.79 -9.08
N GLU A 68 7.25 2.60 -9.46
CA GLU A 68 7.70 2.71 -10.85
C GLU A 68 8.31 1.39 -11.35
N LEU A 69 9.02 0.65 -10.48
CA LEU A 69 9.55 -0.67 -10.83
C LEU A 69 8.43 -1.66 -11.16
N PHE A 70 7.44 -1.79 -10.28
CA PHE A 70 6.30 -2.68 -10.53
C PHE A 70 5.49 -2.26 -11.76
N GLY A 71 5.29 -0.95 -11.97
CA GLY A 71 4.65 -0.44 -13.18
C GLY A 71 5.36 -0.85 -14.47
N ARG A 72 6.69 -0.84 -14.47
CA ARG A 72 7.50 -1.29 -15.62
C ARG A 72 7.41 -2.81 -15.84
N ILE A 73 7.40 -3.59 -14.75
CA ILE A 73 7.29 -5.05 -14.81
C ILE A 73 5.93 -5.46 -15.39
N VAL A 74 4.83 -4.86 -14.90
CA VAL A 74 3.47 -5.20 -15.34
C VAL A 74 3.08 -4.51 -16.65
N GLY A 75 3.72 -3.38 -16.97
CA GLY A 75 3.34 -2.55 -18.12
C GLY A 75 2.08 -1.71 -17.89
N GLU A 76 1.68 -1.50 -16.62
CA GLU A 76 0.48 -0.77 -16.22
C GLU A 76 0.80 0.35 -15.25
N ASN A 77 -0.15 1.25 -15.08
CA ASN A 77 -0.04 2.39 -14.17
C ASN A 77 -1.08 2.29 -13.05
N VAL A 78 -0.80 2.97 -11.95
CA VAL A 78 -1.75 3.14 -10.85
C VAL A 78 -2.58 4.39 -11.08
N MET A 79 -3.88 4.30 -10.83
CA MET A 79 -4.80 5.42 -10.88
C MET A 79 -4.46 6.44 -9.78
N GLU A 80 -4.59 7.72 -10.11
CA GLU A 80 -4.44 8.78 -9.11
C GLU A 80 -5.52 8.66 -8.01
N PRO A 81 -5.24 9.08 -6.76
CA PRO A 81 -6.14 8.86 -5.63
C PRO A 81 -7.55 9.40 -5.81
N ILE A 82 -7.69 10.62 -6.34
CA ILE A 82 -9.00 11.26 -6.52
C ILE A 82 -9.89 10.48 -7.51
N PRO A 83 -9.43 10.16 -8.74
CA PRO A 83 -10.16 9.29 -9.63
C PRO A 83 -10.50 7.90 -9.04
N ALA A 84 -9.59 7.32 -8.24
CA ALA A 84 -9.82 6.03 -7.61
C ALA A 84 -11.01 6.09 -6.64
N VAL A 85 -11.06 7.09 -5.75
CA VAL A 85 -12.20 7.30 -4.84
C VAL A 85 -13.49 7.56 -5.60
N CYS A 86 -13.45 8.38 -6.67
CA CYS A 86 -14.64 8.64 -7.50
C CYS A 86 -15.14 7.36 -8.21
N THR A 87 -14.23 6.52 -8.68
CA THR A 87 -14.59 5.24 -9.31
C THR A 87 -15.22 4.31 -8.27
N LEU A 88 -14.61 4.18 -7.08
CA LEU A 88 -15.18 3.42 -5.97
C LEU A 88 -16.56 3.92 -5.58
N TYR A 89 -16.75 5.24 -5.50
CA TYR A 89 -18.05 5.86 -5.21
C TYR A 89 -19.12 5.51 -6.23
N ASN A 90 -18.79 5.48 -7.52
CA ASN A 90 -19.75 5.09 -8.55
C ASN A 90 -20.20 3.64 -8.39
N ILE A 91 -19.30 2.74 -8.01
CA ILE A 91 -19.61 1.35 -7.70
C ILE A 91 -20.49 1.28 -6.44
N TYR A 92 -20.11 2.01 -5.38
CA TYR A 92 -20.88 2.12 -4.14
C TYR A 92 -22.31 2.57 -4.39
N LYS A 93 -22.52 3.59 -5.22
CA LYS A 93 -23.87 4.06 -5.59
C LYS A 93 -24.72 2.98 -6.26
N VAL A 94 -24.12 2.18 -7.14
CA VAL A 94 -24.83 1.08 -7.80
C VAL A 94 -25.23 0.00 -6.79
N LEU A 95 -24.38 -0.30 -5.82
CA LEU A 95 -24.64 -1.35 -4.82
C LEU A 95 -25.66 -0.91 -3.77
N MET A 96 -25.60 0.36 -3.33
CA MET A 96 -26.47 0.89 -2.27
C MET A 96 -27.80 1.45 -2.80
N GLY A 97 -27.90 1.76 -4.09
CA GLY A 97 -29.10 2.35 -4.68
C GLY A 97 -29.53 3.65 -3.98
N ASP A 98 -30.79 3.73 -3.60
CA ASP A 98 -31.38 4.89 -2.93
C ASP A 98 -30.82 5.17 -1.52
N LYS A 99 -30.10 4.20 -0.94
CA LYS A 99 -29.41 4.36 0.36
C LYS A 99 -28.03 4.98 0.24
N ALA A 100 -27.52 5.14 -0.98
CA ALA A 100 -26.19 5.70 -1.21
C ALA A 100 -26.11 7.15 -0.69
N GLU A 101 -25.04 7.45 0.01
CA GLU A 101 -24.74 8.80 0.45
C GLU A 101 -24.21 9.67 -0.69
N THR A 102 -24.13 10.96 -0.43
CA THR A 102 -23.44 11.88 -1.32
C THR A 102 -21.91 11.65 -1.30
N LEU A 103 -21.22 12.08 -2.35
CA LEU A 103 -19.78 11.86 -2.49
C LEU A 103 -18.97 12.47 -1.33
N ASP A 104 -19.37 13.64 -0.85
CA ASP A 104 -18.72 14.33 0.27
C ASP A 104 -18.80 13.52 1.57
N MET A 105 -19.94 12.87 1.82
CA MET A 105 -20.13 11.99 2.97
C MET A 105 -19.37 10.67 2.85
N PHE A 106 -19.27 10.14 1.64
CA PHE A 106 -18.58 8.88 1.34
C PHE A 106 -17.06 9.05 1.30
N TRP A 107 -16.54 10.25 1.01
CA TRP A 107 -15.12 10.49 0.69
C TRP A 107 -14.15 9.87 1.71
N GLY A 108 -14.34 10.17 2.99
CA GLY A 108 -13.48 9.62 4.05
C GLY A 108 -13.51 8.09 4.13
N TRP A 109 -14.66 7.48 3.92
CA TRP A 109 -14.79 6.02 3.82
C TRP A 109 -14.11 5.49 2.58
N GLY A 110 -14.27 6.16 1.45
CA GLY A 110 -13.64 5.78 0.19
C GLY A 110 -12.12 5.72 0.26
N GLU A 111 -11.49 6.69 0.90
CA GLU A 111 -10.03 6.69 1.13
C GLU A 111 -9.58 5.52 2.03
N ILE A 112 -10.32 5.25 3.12
CA ILE A 112 -10.03 4.12 4.03
C ILE A 112 -10.19 2.80 3.28
N ILE A 113 -11.27 2.60 2.56
CA ILE A 113 -11.55 1.35 1.83
C ILE A 113 -10.47 1.09 0.78
N ILE A 114 -10.03 2.11 0.03
CA ILE A 114 -8.93 1.95 -0.94
C ILE A 114 -7.63 1.57 -0.23
N SER A 115 -7.33 2.18 0.92
CA SER A 115 -6.16 1.84 1.73
C SER A 115 -6.21 0.39 2.23
N ASP A 116 -7.37 -0.07 2.70
CA ASP A 116 -7.55 -1.44 3.17
C ASP A 116 -7.42 -2.45 2.02
N PHE A 117 -7.98 -2.14 0.84
CA PHE A 117 -7.82 -2.97 -0.35
C PHE A 117 -6.37 -3.02 -0.85
N ASP A 118 -5.67 -1.89 -0.78
CA ASP A 118 -4.24 -1.80 -1.07
C ASP A 118 -3.41 -2.71 -0.16
N ASP A 119 -3.71 -2.72 1.14
CA ASP A 119 -3.05 -3.58 2.12
C ASP A 119 -3.39 -5.07 1.92
N ILE A 120 -4.64 -5.41 1.62
CA ILE A 120 -5.06 -6.78 1.29
C ILE A 120 -4.23 -7.33 0.12
N ASP A 121 -4.08 -6.53 -0.93
CA ASP A 121 -3.35 -6.94 -2.13
C ASP A 121 -1.83 -6.97 -1.90
N LYS A 122 -1.23 -5.99 -1.22
CA LYS A 122 0.19 -5.98 -0.87
C LYS A 122 0.62 -7.19 -0.04
N HIS A 123 -0.25 -7.63 0.86
CA HIS A 123 0.03 -8.79 1.70
C HIS A 123 -0.43 -10.12 1.08
N LEU A 124 -0.90 -10.11 -0.16
CA LEU A 124 -1.40 -11.29 -0.90
C LEU A 124 -2.48 -12.04 -0.11
N VAL A 125 -3.29 -11.33 0.68
CA VAL A 125 -4.37 -11.92 1.46
C VAL A 125 -5.47 -12.41 0.54
N ASN A 126 -6.08 -13.55 0.87
CA ASN A 126 -7.31 -13.99 0.19
C ASN A 126 -8.47 -13.09 0.65
N ALA A 127 -8.87 -12.16 -0.22
CA ALA A 127 -9.89 -11.16 0.08
C ALA A 127 -11.26 -11.80 0.40
N ASP A 128 -11.65 -12.84 -0.36
CA ASP A 128 -12.94 -13.51 -0.15
C ASP A 128 -12.99 -14.20 1.22
N ALA A 129 -11.92 -14.90 1.60
CA ALA A 129 -11.82 -15.52 2.91
C ALA A 129 -11.79 -14.47 4.04
N LEU A 130 -11.11 -13.35 3.83
CA LEU A 130 -11.08 -12.25 4.79
C LEU A 130 -12.47 -11.65 5.00
N PHE A 131 -13.18 -11.31 3.92
CA PHE A 131 -14.50 -10.71 4.01
C PHE A 131 -15.55 -11.69 4.57
N LEU A 132 -15.45 -12.98 4.23
CA LEU A 132 -16.31 -14.01 4.81
C LEU A 132 -16.09 -14.13 6.32
N ASN A 133 -14.85 -14.26 6.77
CA ASN A 133 -14.49 -14.34 8.18
C ASN A 133 -14.92 -13.10 8.95
N ALA A 134 -14.76 -11.91 8.36
CA ALA A 134 -15.17 -10.67 8.99
C ALA A 134 -16.71 -10.55 9.10
N LYS A 135 -17.46 -11.11 8.16
CA LYS A 135 -18.92 -11.20 8.24
C LYS A 135 -19.36 -12.18 9.33
N GLU A 136 -18.70 -13.34 9.42
CA GLU A 136 -18.96 -14.34 10.45
C GLU A 136 -18.56 -13.85 11.85
N LEU A 137 -17.54 -12.98 11.96
CA LEU A 137 -17.19 -12.28 13.21
C LEU A 137 -18.32 -11.34 13.67
N GLY A 138 -19.11 -10.81 12.74
CA GLY A 138 -20.33 -10.07 13.06
C GLY A 138 -21.45 -10.96 13.62
N ASP A 139 -21.46 -12.26 13.29
CA ASP A 139 -22.38 -13.28 13.81
C ASP A 139 -21.64 -14.11 14.86
N MET A 140 -21.51 -13.57 16.07
CA MET A 140 -20.59 -13.97 17.17
C MET A 140 -20.66 -15.41 17.71
N GLU A 141 -21.31 -16.36 17.07
CA GLU A 141 -21.41 -17.73 17.56
C GLU A 141 -20.25 -18.68 17.17
N SER A 142 -19.35 -18.29 16.26
CA SER A 142 -18.34 -19.20 15.68
C SER A 142 -16.88 -19.00 16.13
N LEU A 143 -16.58 -18.16 17.13
CA LEU A 143 -15.23 -17.72 17.48
C LEU A 143 -14.46 -18.67 18.42
N ASN A 144 -14.52 -19.98 18.20
CA ASN A 144 -13.86 -20.98 19.05
C ASN A 144 -12.31 -21.00 18.94
N PHE A 145 -11.72 -20.24 18.02
CA PHE A 145 -10.26 -20.18 17.79
C PHE A 145 -9.57 -19.01 18.49
N LEU A 146 -10.34 -18.09 19.10
CA LEU A 146 -9.79 -16.93 19.80
C LEU A 146 -9.48 -17.25 21.26
N THR A 147 -8.43 -16.62 21.77
CA THR A 147 -8.16 -16.61 23.21
C THR A 147 -9.24 -15.81 23.95
N ASP A 148 -9.45 -16.10 25.23
CA ASP A 148 -10.48 -15.43 26.03
C ASP A 148 -10.32 -13.90 26.03
N ASN A 149 -9.09 -13.38 26.09
CA ASN A 149 -8.82 -11.95 26.03
C ASN A 149 -9.14 -11.32 24.65
N GLN A 150 -8.90 -12.06 23.57
CA GLN A 150 -9.23 -11.60 22.20
C GLN A 150 -10.74 -11.63 21.99
N ARG A 151 -11.41 -12.64 22.53
CA ARG A 151 -12.87 -12.75 22.50
C ARG A 151 -13.52 -11.60 23.27
N GLU A 152 -13.06 -11.32 24.49
CA GLU A 152 -13.58 -10.24 25.31
C GLU A 152 -13.38 -8.85 24.64
N ALA A 153 -12.22 -8.59 24.03
CA ALA A 153 -11.97 -7.38 23.28
C ALA A 153 -12.88 -7.24 22.05
N LEU A 154 -13.11 -8.34 21.33
CA LEU A 154 -14.04 -8.38 20.21
C LEU A 154 -15.49 -8.28 20.65
N GLU A 155 -15.88 -8.92 21.75
CA GLU A 155 -17.22 -8.80 22.34
C GLU A 155 -17.51 -7.36 22.79
N GLN A 156 -16.53 -6.68 23.36
CA GLN A 156 -16.67 -5.26 23.69
C GLN A 156 -16.81 -4.38 22.43
N PHE A 157 -16.05 -4.66 21.39
CA PHE A 157 -16.10 -3.93 20.13
C PHE A 157 -17.39 -4.22 19.36
N PHE A 158 -17.71 -5.49 19.12
CA PHE A 158 -18.88 -5.91 18.34
C PHE A 158 -20.16 -6.02 19.18
N GLY A 159 -20.08 -6.25 20.49
CA GLY A 159 -21.24 -6.21 21.40
C GLY A 159 -21.93 -4.85 21.40
N SER A 160 -21.19 -3.79 21.11
CA SER A 160 -21.78 -2.47 20.83
C SER A 160 -22.61 -2.44 19.54
N PHE A 161 -22.44 -3.41 18.62
CA PHE A 161 -23.17 -3.53 17.36
C PHE A 161 -24.37 -4.47 17.42
N GLN A 162 -24.56 -5.22 18.52
CA GLN A 162 -25.71 -6.12 18.71
C GLN A 162 -26.70 -5.52 19.73
N GLY A 163 -27.95 -5.37 19.34
CA GLY A 163 -29.03 -4.96 20.24
C GLY A 163 -30.02 -3.96 19.64
N GLU A 164 -31.14 -3.76 20.36
CA GLU A 164 -32.25 -2.88 19.96
C GLU A 164 -31.87 -1.37 19.86
N HIS A 165 -30.64 -1.01 20.22
CA HIS A 165 -30.12 0.36 20.19
C HIS A 165 -28.94 0.54 19.24
N ARG A 166 -28.96 -0.14 18.09
CA ARG A 166 -27.97 0.16 17.04
C ARG A 166 -27.99 1.63 16.71
N THR A 167 -26.84 2.28 16.86
CA THR A 167 -26.72 3.66 16.37
C THR A 167 -26.76 3.66 14.84
N ARG A 168 -27.30 4.72 14.24
CA ARG A 168 -27.35 4.88 12.78
C ARG A 168 -25.96 4.67 12.11
N LEU A 169 -24.89 4.98 12.83
CA LEU A 169 -23.51 4.76 12.38
C LEU A 169 -23.17 3.26 12.30
N GLN A 170 -23.60 2.48 13.28
CA GLN A 170 -23.37 1.02 13.32
C GLN A 170 -24.15 0.29 12.23
N GLU A 171 -25.39 0.69 11.98
CA GLU A 171 -26.19 0.14 10.87
C GLU A 171 -25.51 0.39 9.52
N ARG A 172 -25.04 1.62 9.30
CA ARG A 172 -24.32 2.00 8.08
C ARG A 172 -23.01 1.24 7.91
N PHE A 173 -22.25 1.08 8.98
CA PHE A 173 -21.03 0.28 8.97
C PHE A 173 -21.33 -1.18 8.58
N SER A 174 -22.36 -1.78 9.15
CA SER A 174 -22.78 -3.15 8.84
C SER A 174 -23.24 -3.29 7.39
N GLU A 175 -24.01 -2.32 6.86
CA GLU A 175 -24.43 -2.28 5.46
C GLU A 175 -23.23 -2.16 4.51
N LEU A 176 -22.30 -1.24 4.81
CA LEU A 176 -21.08 -1.05 4.03
C LEU A 176 -20.22 -2.32 4.02
N TRP A 177 -20.06 -2.96 5.20
CA TRP A 177 -19.30 -4.18 5.33
C TRP A 177 -19.90 -5.32 4.49
N GLY A 178 -21.23 -5.38 4.40
CA GLY A 178 -21.93 -6.37 3.58
C GLY A 178 -21.64 -6.29 2.08
N ILE A 179 -21.25 -5.12 1.58
CA ILE A 179 -20.93 -4.90 0.16
C ILE A 179 -19.42 -4.86 -0.13
N MET A 180 -18.56 -5.00 0.87
CA MET A 180 -17.09 -4.91 0.69
C MET A 180 -16.55 -5.90 -0.35
N PRO A 181 -16.96 -7.19 -0.40
CA PRO A 181 -16.50 -8.10 -1.44
C PRO A 181 -16.83 -7.58 -2.86
N ASP A 182 -18.07 -7.13 -3.05
CA ASP A 182 -18.51 -6.59 -4.33
C ASP A 182 -17.78 -5.30 -4.72
N LEU A 183 -17.52 -4.41 -3.76
CA LEU A 183 -16.71 -3.20 -3.98
C LEU A 183 -15.29 -3.56 -4.43
N TYR A 184 -14.65 -4.49 -3.75
CA TYR A 184 -13.28 -4.94 -4.06
C TYR A 184 -13.20 -5.52 -5.47
N HIS A 185 -14.04 -6.51 -5.79
CA HIS A 185 -14.00 -7.18 -7.08
C HIS A 185 -14.39 -6.26 -8.23
N ARG A 186 -15.45 -5.45 -8.06
CA ARG A 186 -15.87 -4.51 -9.11
C ARG A 186 -14.88 -3.40 -9.34
N LEU A 187 -14.19 -2.92 -8.29
CA LEU A 187 -13.14 -1.92 -8.45
C LEU A 187 -11.98 -2.49 -9.28
N LYS A 188 -11.49 -3.68 -8.94
CA LYS A 188 -10.38 -4.32 -9.68
C LYS A 188 -10.75 -4.68 -11.13
N ASN A 189 -11.94 -5.20 -11.34
CA ASN A 189 -12.40 -5.65 -12.67
C ASN A 189 -12.92 -4.51 -13.56
N GLY A 190 -13.24 -3.37 -12.97
CA GLY A 190 -13.81 -2.22 -13.68
C GLY A 190 -12.80 -1.17 -14.14
N MET A 191 -11.50 -1.43 -13.95
CA MET A 191 -10.46 -0.47 -14.36
C MET A 191 -10.29 -0.43 -15.88
N PRO A 192 -9.94 0.74 -16.44
CA PRO A 192 -9.49 0.84 -17.83
C PRO A 192 -8.28 -0.05 -18.08
N GLU A 193 -8.16 -0.54 -19.32
CA GLU A 193 -6.98 -1.30 -19.75
C GLU A 193 -5.67 -0.54 -19.43
N GLY A 194 -4.68 -1.24 -18.92
CA GLY A 194 -3.39 -0.64 -18.54
C GLY A 194 -3.41 0.15 -17.23
N THR A 195 -4.47 0.03 -16.41
CA THR A 195 -4.61 0.77 -15.17
C THR A 195 -5.02 -0.13 -14.02
N GLN A 196 -4.35 0.03 -12.86
CA GLN A 196 -4.74 -0.59 -11.60
C GLN A 196 -5.32 0.45 -10.63
N PRO A 197 -6.27 0.08 -9.76
CA PRO A 197 -6.94 1.04 -8.89
C PRO A 197 -6.02 1.63 -7.80
N TYR A 198 -5.03 0.87 -7.34
CA TYR A 198 -4.08 1.24 -6.28
C TYR A 198 -2.80 0.40 -6.42
N GLN A 199 -1.78 0.77 -5.65
CA GLN A 199 -0.43 0.19 -5.75
C GLN A 199 -0.39 -1.31 -5.43
N GLY A 200 -1.09 -1.76 -4.39
CA GLY A 200 -1.13 -3.17 -4.00
C GLY A 200 -1.71 -4.09 -5.09
N ALA A 201 -2.72 -3.61 -5.83
CA ALA A 201 -3.25 -4.37 -6.97
C ALA A 201 -2.20 -4.56 -8.07
N LEU A 202 -1.39 -3.53 -8.34
CA LEU A 202 -0.28 -3.61 -9.30
C LEU A 202 0.82 -4.57 -8.80
N GLU A 203 1.19 -4.48 -7.53
CA GLU A 203 2.21 -5.34 -6.92
C GLU A 203 1.76 -6.81 -6.89
N ARG A 204 0.51 -7.06 -6.51
CA ARG A 204 -0.08 -8.40 -6.53
C ARG A 204 -0.07 -8.99 -7.93
N LYS A 205 -0.47 -8.21 -8.93
CA LYS A 205 -0.45 -8.64 -10.33
C LYS A 205 0.96 -9.04 -10.77
N ALA A 206 1.98 -8.25 -10.42
CA ALA A 206 3.38 -8.57 -10.74
C ALA A 206 3.86 -9.88 -10.13
N VAL A 207 3.34 -10.26 -8.96
CA VAL A 207 3.71 -11.51 -8.27
C VAL A 207 2.93 -12.72 -8.79
N GLU A 208 1.64 -12.53 -9.10
CA GLU A 208 0.75 -13.61 -9.55
C GLU A 208 0.89 -13.92 -11.03
N ASP A 209 1.31 -12.95 -11.85
CA ASP A 209 1.51 -13.11 -13.28
C ASP A 209 2.82 -13.84 -13.56
N LYS A 210 2.72 -15.14 -13.85
CA LYS A 210 3.88 -16.03 -14.04
C LYS A 210 4.54 -15.91 -15.41
N GLU A 211 4.04 -15.06 -16.29
CA GLU A 211 4.56 -14.83 -17.64
C GLU A 211 5.49 -13.60 -17.74
N LEU A 212 5.76 -12.94 -16.62
CA LEU A 212 6.65 -11.78 -16.53
C LEU A 212 8.13 -12.16 -16.36
#